data_b1a36ef27294af183774994db7e954b9
#
_entry.id   b1a36ef27294af183774994db7e954b9
#
_cell.length_a   1.000
_cell.length_b   1.000
_cell.length_c   1.000
_cell.angle_alpha   90.00
_cell.angle_beta   90.00
_cell.angle_gamma   90.00
#
_symmetry.space_group_name_H-M   'P 1'
#
loop_
_entity.id
_entity.type
_entity.pdbx_description
1 polymer ?
#
loop_
_entity_poly.entity_id
_entity_poly.type
_entity_poly.pdbx_seq_one_letter_code
_entity_poly.pdbx_strand_id
1 'polypeptide(L)'
;MKRAPTILLWAAALLLTACASPQSPRPNPMNPAELLVFSGFTVKAAASQGDMDQLAGIPQRELLRVTASDPPLYIWVDTAGCRCYYVGDEAAYRRLEALGMAAGKP
;
A
#
# COMPACT_ATOMS: atom_id res chain seq x y z
N MET A 1 5.81 0.31 -64.88
CA MET A 1 5.36 -0.14 -64.59
C MET A 1 5.48 -0.80 -63.50
N LYS A 2 5.38 -1.13 -62.87
CA LYS A 2 5.55 -1.75 -61.94
C LYS A 2 6.09 -1.27 -60.82
N ARG A 3 6.08 -0.45 -60.31
CA ARG A 3 6.77 0.03 -59.37
C ARG A 3 5.93 0.22 -58.23
N ALA A 4 4.89 0.26 -58.18
CA ALA A 4 3.99 0.55 -57.19
C ALA A 4 4.10 -0.27 -55.98
N PRO A 5 4.34 -1.41 -56.07
CA PRO A 5 4.32 -2.27 -54.95
C PRO A 5 5.10 -1.91 -53.76
N THR A 6 6.09 -1.27 -53.95
CA THR A 6 6.89 -0.98 -52.87
C THR A 6 6.28 -0.20 -51.80
N ILE A 7 5.49 0.64 -52.09
CA ILE A 7 4.90 1.40 -51.17
C ILE A 7 4.24 0.77 -50.03
N LEU A 8 3.61 -0.24 -50.26
CA LEU A 8 2.95 -0.88 -49.24
C LEU A 8 3.67 -1.14 -48.00
N LEU A 9 4.82 -1.44 -48.12
CA LEU A 9 5.58 -1.73 -46.97
C LEU A 9 5.57 -0.75 -45.90
N TRP A 10 5.56 0.43 -46.22
CA TRP A 10 5.58 1.42 -45.28
C TRP A 10 4.51 1.39 -44.30
N ALA A 11 3.41 1.20 -44.71
CA ALA A 11 2.26 1.23 -43.84
C ALA A 11 2.44 0.28 -42.71
N ALA A 12 2.90 -0.80 -42.99
CA ALA A 12 3.07 -1.78 -42.01
C ALA A 12 3.90 -1.31 -40.85
N ALA A 13 4.92 -0.73 -41.19
CA ALA A 13 5.81 -0.29 -40.18
C ALA A 13 5.14 0.63 -39.18
N LEU A 14 4.42 1.47 -39.66
CA LEU A 14 3.79 2.39 -38.82
C LEU A 14 2.93 1.76 -37.79
N LEU A 15 2.24 0.82 -38.15
CA LEU A 15 1.38 0.21 -37.25
C LEU A 15 2.07 -0.30 -36.03
N LEU A 16 3.12 -0.87 -36.21
CA LEU A 16 3.83 -1.40 -35.12
C LEU A 16 4.12 -0.44 -34.05
N THR A 17 4.48 0.68 -34.43
CA THR A 17 4.83 1.63 -33.49
C THR A 17 3.70 1.93 -32.61
N ALA A 18 2.58 2.01 -33.13
CA ALA A 18 1.47 2.39 -32.37
C ALA A 18 1.20 1.46 -31.23
N CYS A 19 1.42 0.27 -31.44
CA CYS A 19 1.10 -0.60 -30.42
C CYS A 19 1.92 -0.51 -29.24
N ALA A 20 3.01 -0.15 -29.38
CA ALA A 20 3.87 -0.13 -28.31
C ALA A 20 3.54 0.70 -27.22
N SER A 21 2.94 1.63 -27.37
CA SER A 21 2.78 2.48 -26.39
C SER A 21 2.15 2.33 -25.18
N PRO A 22 1.20 2.17 -25.09
CA PRO A 22 0.50 2.28 -23.98
C PRO A 22 0.78 1.51 -22.88
N GLN A 23 1.29 1.85 -22.06
CA GLN A 23 1.57 1.20 -21.06
C GLN A 23 0.90 1.85 -20.04
N SER A 24 -0.07 1.51 -19.55
CA SER A 24 -0.78 2.19 -18.60
C SER A 24 0.05 2.14 -17.44
N PRO A 25 0.21 3.17 -16.78
CA PRO A 25 1.07 3.25 -15.70
C PRO A 25 0.51 2.45 -14.63
N ARG A 26 1.23 1.66 -14.07
CA ARG A 26 0.80 0.91 -13.08
C ARG A 26 0.87 1.74 -11.90
N PRO A 27 -0.05 1.85 -11.07
CA PRO A 27 -0.02 2.68 -9.91
C PRO A 27 1.07 2.16 -9.03
N ASN A 28 1.75 3.03 -8.40
CA ASN A 28 2.78 2.62 -7.52
C ASN A 28 2.12 1.97 -6.35
N PRO A 29 2.68 0.94 -5.83
CA PRO A 29 2.09 0.29 -4.70
C PRO A 29 2.17 1.24 -3.54
N MET A 30 1.15 1.34 -2.76
CA MET A 30 1.15 2.18 -1.62
C MET A 30 2.02 1.57 -0.56
N ASN A 31 2.69 2.40 0.21
CA ASN A 31 3.47 1.87 1.30
C ASN A 31 2.52 1.54 2.44
N PRO A 32 2.96 0.81 3.45
CA PRO A 32 2.07 0.39 4.51
C PRO A 32 1.35 1.52 5.21
N ALA A 33 2.04 2.63 5.45
CA ALA A 33 1.41 3.74 6.13
C ALA A 33 0.25 4.31 5.32
N GLU A 34 0.44 4.41 4.02
CA GLU A 34 -0.62 4.90 3.17
C GLU A 34 -1.81 3.97 3.15
N LEU A 35 -1.54 2.67 3.10
CA LEU A 35 -2.61 1.71 3.09
C LEU A 35 -3.41 1.78 4.39
N LEU A 36 -2.73 1.94 5.50
CA LEU A 36 -3.39 2.03 6.78
C LEU A 36 -4.32 3.23 6.83
N VAL A 37 -3.83 4.38 6.45
CA VAL A 37 -4.64 5.58 6.49
C VAL A 37 -5.80 5.48 5.50
N PHE A 38 -5.54 4.96 4.33
CA PHE A 38 -6.56 4.83 3.33
C PHE A 38 -7.67 3.87 3.81
N SER A 39 -7.34 2.91 4.63
CA SER A 39 -8.30 1.96 5.12
C SER A 39 -9.10 2.48 6.30
N GLY A 40 -8.69 3.59 6.83
CA GLY A 40 -9.43 4.14 7.96
C GLY A 40 -8.72 4.08 9.30
N PHE A 41 -7.48 3.68 9.32
CA PHE A 41 -6.73 3.66 10.57
C PHE A 41 -6.38 5.09 10.95
N THR A 42 -6.34 5.36 12.24
CA THR A 42 -6.01 6.67 12.73
C THR A 42 -4.59 6.67 13.21
N VAL A 43 -3.81 7.67 12.84
CA VAL A 43 -2.42 7.71 13.27
C VAL A 43 -2.34 8.49 14.57
N LYS A 44 -1.55 7.99 15.50
CA LYS A 44 -1.36 8.64 16.77
C LYS A 44 0.12 8.78 17.04
N ALA A 45 0.54 9.96 17.40
CA ALA A 45 1.96 10.20 17.66
C ALA A 45 2.29 9.86 19.10
N ALA A 46 3.51 9.45 19.33
CA ALA A 46 3.97 9.21 20.68
C ALA A 46 4.07 10.56 21.35
N ALA A 47 3.46 10.72 22.48
CA ALA A 47 3.43 11.99 23.14
C ALA A 47 4.61 12.26 24.02
N SER A 48 5.30 11.26 24.44
CA SER A 48 6.42 11.43 25.36
C SER A 48 7.46 10.37 25.13
N GLN A 49 8.58 10.52 25.78
CA GLN A 49 9.61 9.50 25.68
C GLN A 49 9.13 8.21 26.32
N GLY A 50 8.33 8.30 27.36
CA GLY A 50 7.77 7.12 27.98
C GLY A 50 6.89 6.36 27.01
N ASP A 51 6.10 7.07 26.21
CA ASP A 51 5.27 6.44 25.22
C ASP A 51 6.16 5.77 24.19
N MET A 52 7.24 6.43 23.78
CA MET A 52 8.14 5.87 22.81
C MET A 52 8.74 4.57 23.33
N ASP A 53 9.10 4.56 24.59
CA ASP A 53 9.72 3.38 25.17
C ASP A 53 8.72 2.22 25.20
N GLN A 54 7.46 2.50 25.47
CA GLN A 54 6.46 1.47 25.48
C GLN A 54 6.22 0.97 24.08
N LEU A 55 6.15 1.84 23.11
CA LEU A 55 5.92 1.45 21.74
C LEU A 55 7.09 0.65 21.20
N ALA A 56 8.28 0.97 21.64
CA ALA A 56 9.46 0.26 21.17
C ALA A 56 9.46 -1.20 21.58
N GLY A 57 8.72 -1.53 22.63
CA GLY A 57 8.64 -2.91 23.08
C GLY A 57 7.62 -3.73 22.31
N ILE A 58 6.91 -3.13 21.38
CA ILE A 58 5.91 -3.82 20.60
C ILE A 58 6.52 -4.17 19.26
N PRO A 59 6.16 -5.28 18.65
CA PRO A 59 6.71 -5.60 17.33
C PRO A 59 6.46 -4.45 16.37
N GLN A 60 7.49 -4.07 15.65
CA GLN A 60 7.44 -2.91 14.77
C GLN A 60 7.01 -3.28 13.36
N ARG A 61 6.26 -2.39 12.77
CA ARG A 61 5.86 -2.54 11.38
C ARG A 61 5.16 -3.85 11.11
N GLU A 62 4.31 -4.21 12.01
CA GLU A 62 3.60 -5.44 11.90
C GLU A 62 2.20 -5.19 12.40
N LEU A 63 1.19 -5.67 11.74
CA LEU A 63 -0.18 -5.43 12.14
C LEU A 63 -0.58 -6.41 13.22
N LEU A 64 -0.91 -5.89 14.38
CA LEU A 64 -1.25 -6.73 15.51
C LEU A 64 -2.69 -6.56 15.92
N ARG A 65 -3.32 -7.62 16.35
CA ARG A 65 -4.68 -7.57 16.80
C ARG A 65 -4.67 -7.50 18.30
N VAL A 66 -5.32 -6.50 18.86
CA VAL A 66 -5.36 -6.32 20.28
C VAL A 66 -6.68 -6.84 20.79
N THR A 67 -6.66 -7.99 21.40
CA THR A 67 -7.91 -8.61 21.84
C THR A 67 -8.33 -8.19 23.22
N ALA A 68 -7.50 -7.47 23.91
CA ALA A 68 -7.87 -6.97 25.23
C ALA A 68 -8.97 -5.94 25.11
N SER A 69 -9.18 -5.37 23.97
CA SER A 69 -10.24 -4.42 23.76
C SER A 69 -11.45 -5.16 23.27
N ASP A 70 -12.62 -4.65 23.53
CA ASP A 70 -13.84 -5.24 23.05
C ASP A 70 -14.72 -4.12 22.50
N PRO A 71 -14.86 -4.01 21.20
CA PRO A 71 -14.34 -4.98 20.20
C PRO A 71 -12.83 -4.86 20.03
N PRO A 72 -12.22 -5.82 19.37
CA PRO A 72 -10.78 -5.80 19.21
C PRO A 72 -10.32 -4.64 18.34
N LEU A 73 -9.12 -4.20 18.58
CA LEU A 73 -8.54 -3.15 17.77
C LEU A 73 -7.31 -3.71 17.08
N TYR A 74 -6.85 -3.02 16.04
CA TYR A 74 -5.67 -3.43 15.32
C TYR A 74 -4.68 -2.28 15.38
N ILE A 75 -3.42 -2.58 15.61
CA ILE A 75 -2.42 -1.54 15.69
C ILE A 75 -1.21 -1.86 14.85
N TRP A 76 -0.51 -0.85 14.44
CA TRP A 76 0.69 -0.99 13.62
C TRP A 76 1.64 0.09 14.11
N VAL A 77 2.75 -0.31 14.69
CA VAL A 77 3.66 0.62 15.34
C VAL A 77 4.91 0.87 14.52
N ASP A 78 5.34 2.10 14.42
CA ASP A 78 6.55 2.42 13.67
C ASP A 78 7.31 3.52 14.41
N THR A 79 8.07 3.16 15.42
CA THR A 79 8.77 4.14 16.20
C THR A 79 9.92 4.76 15.43
N ALA A 80 10.56 3.97 14.59
CA ALA A 80 11.71 4.48 13.84
C ALA A 80 11.32 5.40 12.71
N GLY A 81 10.23 5.09 12.05
CA GLY A 81 9.82 5.89 10.90
C GLY A 81 9.09 7.15 11.28
N CYS A 82 8.05 7.04 12.04
CA CYS A 82 7.24 8.20 12.34
C CYS A 82 7.08 8.52 13.81
N ARG A 83 7.62 7.69 14.68
CA ARG A 83 7.46 7.87 16.10
C ARG A 83 5.97 7.86 16.37
N CYS A 84 5.27 6.96 15.75
CA CYS A 84 3.82 6.94 15.82
C CYS A 84 3.27 5.53 15.71
N TYR A 85 1.98 5.40 15.83
CA TYR A 85 1.35 4.12 15.65
C TYR A 85 -0.02 4.37 15.04
N TYR A 86 -0.58 3.34 14.43
CA TYR A 86 -1.86 3.45 13.75
C TYR A 86 -2.84 2.52 14.44
N VAL A 87 -4.06 2.96 14.62
CA VAL A 87 -5.08 2.17 15.29
C VAL A 87 -6.31 2.08 14.41
N GLY A 88 -6.82 0.91 14.25
CA GLY A 88 -8.03 0.71 13.45
C GLY A 88 -8.96 -0.27 14.09
N ASP A 89 -10.23 -0.20 13.74
CA ASP A 89 -11.22 -1.13 14.26
C ASP A 89 -11.40 -2.26 13.25
N GLU A 90 -12.33 -3.13 13.48
CA GLU A 90 -12.55 -4.27 12.61
C GLU A 90 -12.90 -3.84 11.20
N ALA A 91 -13.67 -2.80 11.04
CA ALA A 91 -14.06 -2.35 9.71
C ALA A 91 -12.86 -1.84 8.95
N ALA A 92 -11.99 -1.11 9.63
CA ALA A 92 -10.77 -0.61 9.00
C ALA A 92 -9.88 -1.78 8.62
N TYR A 93 -9.80 -2.78 9.48
CA TYR A 93 -8.98 -3.94 9.20
C TYR A 93 -9.50 -4.69 7.98
N ARG A 94 -10.79 -4.81 7.82
CA ARG A 94 -11.33 -5.51 6.68
C ARG A 94 -11.04 -4.77 5.40
N ARG A 95 -11.05 -3.45 5.43
CA ARG A 95 -10.72 -2.69 4.26
C ARG A 95 -9.24 -2.86 3.92
N LEU A 96 -8.41 -2.92 4.95
CA LEU A 96 -6.98 -3.08 4.75
C LEU A 96 -6.70 -4.45 4.15
N GLU A 97 -7.39 -5.46 4.64
CA GLU A 97 -7.22 -6.80 4.16
C GLU A 97 -7.57 -6.87 2.68
N ALA A 98 -8.61 -6.19 2.29
CA ALA A 98 -9.04 -6.17 0.91
C ALA A 98 -8.01 -5.51 0.02
N LEU A 99 -7.15 -4.67 0.60
CA LEU A 99 -6.11 -4.03 -0.17
C LEU A 99 -4.82 -4.85 -0.18
N GLY A 100 -4.85 -6.02 0.41
CA GLY A 100 -3.71 -6.92 0.34
C GLY A 100 -2.81 -6.98 1.55
N MET A 101 -3.16 -6.28 2.62
CA MET A 101 -2.35 -6.32 3.80
C MET A 101 -3.12 -7.05 4.87
N ALA A 102 -2.52 -7.90 5.60
CA ALA A 102 -3.20 -8.67 6.61
C ALA A 102 -2.46 -8.64 7.92
N ALA A 103 -3.13 -9.01 8.98
CA ALA A 103 -2.50 -9.06 10.28
C ALA A 103 -1.40 -10.10 10.23
N GLY A 104 -0.41 -9.86 10.99
CA GLY A 104 0.72 -10.72 10.94
C GLY A 104 0.30 -12.07 11.32
N LYS A 105 1.00 -13.08 10.89
CA LYS A 105 0.66 -14.28 11.13
C LYS A 105 0.73 -14.57 12.43
N PRO A 106 -0.01 -15.20 12.93
CA PRO A 106 -0.02 -15.58 14.31
C PRO A 106 1.13 -16.46 14.62
#